data_c463518810d0131aef2c677e8315bd5c
#
_entry.id   c463518810d0131aef2c677e8315bd5c
#
_cell.length_a   1.000
_cell.length_b   1.000
_cell.length_c   1.000
_cell.angle_alpha   90.00
_cell.angle_beta   90.00
_cell.angle_gamma   90.00
#
_symmetry.space_group_name_H-M   'P 1'
#
loop_
_entity.id
_entity.type
_entity.pdbx_description
1 polymer ?
#
loop_
_entity_poly.entity_id
_entity_poly.type
_entity_poly.pdbx_seq_one_letter_code
_entity_poly.pdbx_strand_id
1 'polypeptide(L)'
;MIDAPPLPAVTTEPRAIAGNGSSMIRVCSLKKKIGQQKILRGIDLEVATGETLAIIGRSGGGKSVLLKHLVGLMQPSAGEIWIQGQNIIGMSERQLGEIRKKIGILFQSGALFDSMTVEENIAFPLREAGERDPKVLRAKVAEMLDVMEMEGQEDKMPESLSGGMKKRVGLARSIIRRPSCVLYDEPTSGLDPVVADSINRLIRRLQQRFGMTSVVVTHDMKSAFDVADRIAYLHEGRIYFNGTANQLQQSTDPIIQDFLLGRSNGRGD
;
A
#
# COMPACT_ATOMS: atom_id res chain seq x y z
N MET A 1 20.00 -31.00 0.33
CA MET A 1 19.57 -29.63 0.02
C MET A 1 20.46 -28.69 0.83
N ILE A 2 21.48 -28.14 0.20
CA ILE A 2 22.48 -27.27 0.85
C ILE A 2 21.83 -25.89 0.96
N ASP A 3 21.61 -25.43 2.19
CA ASP A 3 21.17 -24.06 2.45
C ASP A 3 22.22 -23.11 1.85
N ALA A 4 21.84 -22.33 0.83
CA ALA A 4 22.70 -21.29 0.28
C ALA A 4 23.01 -20.28 1.39
N PRO A 5 24.27 -19.78 1.47
CA PRO A 5 24.68 -18.82 2.49
C PRO A 5 23.82 -17.55 2.37
N PRO A 6 23.54 -16.85 3.49
CA PRO A 6 22.77 -15.63 3.46
C PRO A 6 23.53 -14.58 2.64
N LEU A 7 22.85 -14.05 1.61
CA LEU A 7 23.37 -12.92 0.84
C LEU A 7 23.66 -11.75 1.81
N PRO A 8 24.79 -11.06 1.66
CA PRO A 8 25.07 -9.88 2.47
C PRO A 8 23.99 -8.84 2.18
N ALA A 9 23.23 -8.48 3.21
CA ALA A 9 22.34 -7.35 3.13
C ALA A 9 23.22 -6.10 2.91
N VAL A 10 23.00 -5.36 1.83
CA VAL A 10 23.49 -3.99 1.71
C VAL A 10 22.62 -3.16 2.65
N THR A 11 22.86 -3.31 3.93
CA THR A 11 22.35 -2.42 4.96
C THR A 11 23.08 -1.10 4.80
N THR A 12 22.51 -0.17 4.03
CA THR A 12 22.65 1.21 4.49
C THR A 12 21.94 1.22 5.84
N GLU A 13 22.68 1.42 6.93
CA GLU A 13 22.12 1.55 8.27
C GLU A 13 20.83 2.39 8.16
N PRO A 14 19.75 2.00 8.83
CA PRO A 14 18.59 2.88 8.93
C PRO A 14 19.14 4.15 9.61
N ARG A 15 19.44 5.17 8.80
CA ARG A 15 19.71 6.49 9.33
C ARG A 15 18.46 6.80 10.12
N ALA A 16 18.59 6.79 11.44
CA ALA A 16 17.54 7.24 12.33
C ALA A 16 16.98 8.50 11.68
N ILE A 17 15.73 8.45 11.26
CA ILE A 17 15.05 9.63 10.76
C ILE A 17 15.07 10.55 11.97
N ALA A 18 16.00 11.51 11.96
CA ALA A 18 16.10 12.55 12.97
C ALA A 18 14.92 13.49 12.73
N GLY A 19 13.79 13.06 13.19
CA GLY A 19 12.53 13.77 13.29
C GLY A 19 11.74 13.11 14.40
N ASN A 20 11.25 13.87 15.34
CA ASN A 20 10.35 13.50 16.44
C ASN A 20 8.99 12.95 15.94
N GLY A 21 8.94 12.30 14.77
CA GLY A 21 7.73 11.74 14.18
C GLY A 21 7.46 10.35 14.74
N SER A 22 6.30 10.17 15.35
CA SER A 22 5.82 8.85 15.76
C SER A 22 5.74 7.92 14.54
N SER A 23 6.18 6.66 14.70
CA SER A 23 6.04 5.62 13.68
C SER A 23 4.57 5.27 13.48
N MET A 24 4.09 5.36 12.23
CA MET A 24 2.73 4.90 11.88
C MET A 24 2.67 3.37 11.81
N ILE A 25 3.68 2.76 11.20
CA ILE A 25 3.80 1.30 11.05
C ILE A 25 5.21 0.88 11.42
N ARG A 26 5.34 -0.16 12.25
CA ARG A 26 6.63 -0.83 12.51
C ARG A 26 6.43 -2.34 12.41
N VAL A 27 7.29 -2.97 11.65
CA VAL A 27 7.32 -4.42 11.42
C VAL A 27 8.66 -4.93 11.94
N CYS A 28 8.63 -5.96 12.80
CA CYS A 28 9.83 -6.52 13.42
C CYS A 28 9.92 -8.00 13.11
N SER A 29 10.99 -8.39 12.40
CA SER A 29 11.36 -9.77 12.06
C SER A 29 10.19 -10.62 11.54
N LEU A 30 9.31 -10.02 10.73
CA LEU A 30 8.08 -10.64 10.25
C LEU A 30 8.39 -11.81 9.31
N LYS A 31 7.86 -12.98 9.64
CA LYS A 31 7.99 -14.21 8.83
C LYS A 31 6.64 -14.75 8.45
N LYS A 32 6.52 -15.24 7.20
CA LYS A 32 5.33 -15.96 6.74
C LYS A 32 5.71 -17.18 5.93
N LYS A 33 5.14 -18.31 6.32
CA LYS A 33 5.19 -19.58 5.62
C LYS A 33 3.79 -19.93 5.11
N ILE A 34 3.67 -20.37 3.88
CA ILE A 34 2.42 -20.90 3.30
C ILE A 34 2.76 -22.28 2.76
N GLY A 35 2.19 -23.33 3.35
CA GLY A 35 2.64 -24.70 3.11
C GLY A 35 4.12 -24.84 3.44
N GLN A 36 4.92 -25.32 2.49
CA GLN A 36 6.38 -25.44 2.65
C GLN A 36 7.15 -24.18 2.21
N GLN A 37 6.51 -23.22 1.54
CA GLN A 37 7.17 -22.05 0.97
C GLN A 37 7.31 -20.93 2.01
N LYS A 38 8.55 -20.44 2.21
CA LYS A 38 8.84 -19.26 3.04
C LYS A 38 8.66 -18.01 2.17
N ILE A 39 7.55 -17.29 2.35
CA ILE A 39 7.21 -16.06 1.59
C ILE A 39 7.91 -14.84 2.17
N LEU A 40 7.78 -14.62 3.49
CA LEU A 40 8.49 -13.57 4.20
C LEU A 40 9.51 -14.22 5.14
N ARG A 41 10.74 -13.72 5.10
CA ARG A 41 11.91 -14.36 5.73
C ARG A 41 12.57 -13.50 6.81
N GLY A 42 11.77 -12.66 7.49
CA GLY A 42 12.23 -11.71 8.49
C GLY A 42 12.27 -10.30 7.88
N ILE A 43 11.10 -9.67 7.81
CA ILE A 43 10.96 -8.29 7.38
C ILE A 43 11.08 -7.38 8.59
N ASP A 44 12.02 -6.44 8.50
CA ASP A 44 12.14 -5.30 9.38
C ASP A 44 11.86 -4.04 8.56
N LEU A 45 10.81 -3.28 8.94
CA LEU A 45 10.36 -2.12 8.18
C LEU A 45 9.68 -1.13 9.12
N GLU A 46 9.95 0.14 8.91
CA GLU A 46 9.29 1.22 9.60
C GLU A 46 8.76 2.25 8.61
N VAL A 47 7.57 2.79 8.88
CA VAL A 47 6.94 3.87 8.09
C VAL A 47 6.63 5.01 9.05
N ALA A 48 7.20 6.17 8.80
CA ALA A 48 6.96 7.37 9.60
C ALA A 48 5.55 7.93 9.33
N THR A 49 4.99 8.62 10.31
CA THR A 49 3.70 9.32 10.13
C THR A 49 3.83 10.39 9.05
N GLY A 50 2.90 10.41 8.09
CA GLY A 50 2.90 11.34 6.95
C GLY A 50 3.82 10.97 5.80
N GLU A 51 4.60 9.89 5.91
CA GLU A 51 5.50 9.39 4.86
C GLU A 51 4.72 8.63 3.79
N THR A 52 5.17 8.72 2.54
CA THR A 52 4.83 7.78 1.47
C THR A 52 5.98 6.81 1.25
N LEU A 53 5.81 5.56 1.66
CA LEU A 53 6.75 4.47 1.39
C LEU A 53 6.28 3.63 0.19
N ALA A 54 7.10 3.50 -0.84
CA ALA A 54 6.86 2.51 -1.89
C ALA A 54 7.59 1.19 -1.55
N ILE A 55 6.88 0.08 -1.65
CA ILE A 55 7.44 -1.28 -1.55
C ILE A 55 7.45 -1.87 -2.95
N ILE A 56 8.64 -2.00 -3.51
CA ILE A 56 8.86 -2.55 -4.85
C ILE A 56 9.38 -3.98 -4.78
N GLY A 57 9.27 -4.71 -5.88
CA GLY A 57 9.79 -6.08 -5.99
C GLY A 57 9.11 -6.86 -7.11
N ARG A 58 9.69 -8.01 -7.46
CA ARG A 58 9.14 -8.87 -8.52
C ARG A 58 7.71 -9.35 -8.20
N SER A 59 6.94 -9.69 -9.25
CA SER A 59 5.64 -10.33 -9.07
C SER A 59 5.80 -11.63 -8.27
N GLY A 60 4.86 -11.94 -7.37
CA GLY A 60 4.96 -13.09 -6.47
C GLY A 60 5.98 -12.96 -5.33
N GLY A 61 6.73 -11.85 -5.22
CA GLY A 61 7.77 -11.64 -4.20
C GLY A 61 7.28 -11.42 -2.75
N GLY A 62 5.96 -11.47 -2.51
CA GLY A 62 5.39 -11.36 -1.16
C GLY A 62 4.85 -9.97 -0.80
N LYS A 63 4.83 -9.00 -1.73
CA LYS A 63 4.36 -7.62 -1.48
C LYS A 63 2.91 -7.56 -0.96
N SER A 64 1.96 -8.14 -1.68
CA SER A 64 0.54 -8.19 -1.25
C SER A 64 0.34 -9.06 0.00
N VAL A 65 1.22 -10.06 0.21
CA VAL A 65 1.23 -10.83 1.46
C VAL A 65 1.62 -9.92 2.63
N LEU A 66 2.66 -9.10 2.46
CA LEU A 66 3.04 -8.10 3.48
C LEU A 66 1.89 -7.13 3.78
N LEU A 67 1.24 -6.55 2.74
CA LEU A 67 0.08 -5.66 2.94
C LEU A 67 -1.04 -6.33 3.75
N LYS A 68 -1.38 -7.60 3.45
CA LYS A 68 -2.42 -8.35 4.19
C LYS A 68 -2.07 -8.50 5.68
N HIS A 69 -0.79 -8.59 6.03
CA HIS A 69 -0.37 -8.63 7.43
C HIS A 69 -0.54 -7.28 8.12
N LEU A 70 -0.26 -6.15 7.43
CA LEU A 70 -0.37 -4.80 8.00
C LEU A 70 -1.81 -4.45 8.43
N VAL A 71 -2.81 -5.12 7.88
CA VAL A 71 -4.23 -4.92 8.24
C VAL A 71 -4.82 -6.07 9.04
N GLY A 72 -3.99 -7.02 9.46
CA GLY A 72 -4.43 -8.18 10.22
C GLY A 72 -5.34 -9.15 9.46
N LEU A 73 -5.36 -9.10 8.10
CA LEU A 73 -6.06 -10.08 7.26
C LEU A 73 -5.32 -11.42 7.16
N MET A 74 -4.06 -11.43 7.60
CA MET A 74 -3.23 -12.63 7.62
C MET A 74 -2.36 -12.64 8.86
N GLN A 75 -2.37 -13.76 9.59
CA GLN A 75 -1.49 -13.95 10.75
C GLN A 75 -0.09 -14.36 10.30
N PRO A 76 0.98 -13.77 10.85
CA PRO A 76 2.34 -14.17 10.57
C PRO A 76 2.69 -15.52 11.19
N SER A 77 3.76 -16.14 10.68
CA SER A 77 4.34 -17.33 11.32
C SER A 77 5.24 -16.97 12.52
N ALA A 78 5.82 -15.76 12.51
CA ALA A 78 6.59 -15.17 13.60
C ALA A 78 6.81 -13.67 13.33
N GLY A 79 7.22 -12.92 14.34
CA GLY A 79 7.49 -11.49 14.28
C GLY A 79 6.30 -10.67 14.76
N GLU A 80 6.46 -9.36 14.73
CA GLU A 80 5.50 -8.40 15.28
C GLU A 80 5.15 -7.31 14.27
N ILE A 81 3.95 -6.77 14.41
CA ILE A 81 3.47 -5.62 13.62
C ILE A 81 2.84 -4.63 14.59
N TRP A 82 3.33 -3.41 14.52
CA TRP A 82 2.86 -2.31 15.36
C TRP A 82 2.23 -1.24 14.47
N ILE A 83 1.00 -0.83 14.79
CA ILE A 83 0.27 0.25 14.13
C ILE A 83 0.00 1.33 15.17
N GLN A 84 0.53 2.52 14.96
CA GLN A 84 0.44 3.63 15.93
C GLN A 84 0.79 3.18 17.38
N GLY A 85 1.87 2.43 17.53
CA GLY A 85 2.35 1.96 18.84
C GLY A 85 1.57 0.77 19.43
N GLN A 86 0.60 0.19 18.73
CA GLN A 86 -0.17 -0.97 19.19
C GLN A 86 0.26 -2.21 18.40
N ASN A 87 0.71 -3.26 19.10
CA ASN A 87 1.01 -4.55 18.48
C ASN A 87 -0.30 -5.24 18.09
N ILE A 88 -0.48 -5.50 16.79
CA ILE A 88 -1.73 -6.09 16.28
C ILE A 88 -1.72 -7.64 16.25
N ILE A 89 -0.58 -8.26 16.58
CA ILE A 89 -0.47 -9.72 16.59
C ILE A 89 -1.23 -10.29 17.80
N GLY A 90 -2.09 -11.27 17.55
CA GLY A 90 -2.93 -11.87 18.57
C GLY A 90 -4.16 -11.06 18.99
N MET A 91 -4.41 -9.91 18.35
CA MET A 91 -5.64 -9.16 18.57
C MET A 91 -6.87 -9.93 18.10
N SER A 92 -7.97 -9.81 18.82
CA SER A 92 -9.29 -10.30 18.41
C SER A 92 -9.82 -9.51 17.20
N GLU A 93 -10.77 -10.08 16.44
CA GLU A 93 -11.39 -9.39 15.29
C GLU A 93 -12.02 -8.05 15.68
N ARG A 94 -12.59 -7.94 16.88
CA ARG A 94 -13.12 -6.67 17.41
C ARG A 94 -12.02 -5.61 17.55
N GLN A 95 -10.87 -5.99 18.11
CA GLN A 95 -9.72 -5.09 18.26
C GLN A 95 -9.10 -4.71 16.93
N LEU A 96 -8.94 -5.68 16.00
CA LEU A 96 -8.50 -5.44 14.64
C LEU A 96 -9.46 -4.52 13.89
N GLY A 97 -10.78 -4.60 14.16
CA GLY A 97 -11.77 -3.68 13.62
C GLY A 97 -11.46 -2.22 13.95
N GLU A 98 -11.04 -1.93 15.19
CA GLU A 98 -10.65 -0.56 15.58
C GLU A 98 -9.36 -0.08 14.89
N ILE A 99 -8.40 -0.99 14.67
CA ILE A 99 -7.19 -0.69 13.90
C ILE A 99 -7.55 -0.42 12.43
N ARG A 100 -8.40 -1.26 11.81
CA ARG A 100 -8.82 -1.12 10.41
C ARG A 100 -9.60 0.17 10.14
N LYS A 101 -10.25 0.76 11.14
CA LYS A 101 -10.88 2.09 11.01
C LYS A 101 -9.86 3.20 10.71
N LYS A 102 -8.60 3.02 11.10
CA LYS A 102 -7.51 3.97 10.91
C LYS A 102 -6.74 3.76 9.60
N ILE A 103 -7.06 2.69 8.86
CA ILE A 103 -6.34 2.27 7.64
C ILE A 103 -7.32 2.17 6.50
N GLY A 104 -7.09 2.95 5.44
CA GLY A 104 -7.75 2.77 4.15
C GLY A 104 -7.00 1.76 3.29
N ILE A 105 -7.69 1.04 2.41
CA ILE A 105 -7.06 0.11 1.47
C ILE A 105 -7.64 0.32 0.09
N LEU A 106 -6.75 0.51 -0.90
CA LEU A 106 -7.06 0.38 -2.32
C LEU A 106 -6.49 -0.93 -2.85
N PHE A 107 -7.35 -1.86 -3.20
CA PHE A 107 -6.97 -3.12 -3.83
C PHE A 107 -6.70 -2.98 -5.34
N GLN A 108 -5.94 -3.89 -5.91
CA GLN A 108 -5.51 -3.88 -7.31
C GLN A 108 -6.65 -3.69 -8.32
N SER A 109 -7.82 -4.31 -8.12
CA SER A 109 -8.99 -4.17 -9.00
C SER A 109 -9.89 -2.98 -8.64
N GLY A 110 -9.57 -2.18 -7.60
CA GLY A 110 -10.49 -1.21 -6.99
C GLY A 110 -11.50 -1.88 -6.05
N ALA A 111 -11.79 -3.17 -6.24
CA ALA A 111 -12.69 -4.02 -5.43
C ALA A 111 -14.06 -3.35 -5.15
N LEU A 112 -14.66 -2.70 -6.16
CA LEU A 112 -15.98 -2.09 -6.04
C LEU A 112 -17.05 -3.17 -5.88
N PHE A 113 -18.13 -2.82 -5.19
CA PHE A 113 -19.33 -3.64 -5.16
C PHE A 113 -20.10 -3.41 -6.46
N ASP A 114 -20.17 -4.42 -7.30
CA ASP A 114 -20.77 -4.32 -8.65
C ASP A 114 -22.29 -4.03 -8.60
N SER A 115 -22.95 -4.36 -7.48
CA SER A 115 -24.37 -4.10 -7.23
C SER A 115 -24.68 -2.72 -6.64
N MET A 116 -23.67 -1.88 -6.46
CA MET A 116 -23.80 -0.55 -5.87
C MET A 116 -23.37 0.53 -6.86
N THR A 117 -24.05 1.67 -6.86
CA THR A 117 -23.63 2.86 -7.61
C THR A 117 -22.30 3.42 -7.10
N VAL A 118 -21.74 4.41 -7.79
CA VAL A 118 -20.55 5.16 -7.32
C VAL A 118 -20.83 5.81 -5.97
N GLU A 119 -21.97 6.51 -5.81
CA GLU A 119 -22.36 7.11 -4.51
C GLU A 119 -22.40 6.05 -3.41
N GLU A 120 -23.04 4.93 -3.66
CA GLU A 120 -23.20 3.86 -2.68
C GLU A 120 -21.87 3.21 -2.30
N ASN A 121 -20.99 2.95 -3.29
CA ASN A 121 -19.65 2.44 -3.04
C ASN A 121 -18.83 3.39 -2.15
N ILE A 122 -18.84 4.70 -2.44
CA ILE A 122 -18.10 5.69 -1.68
C ILE A 122 -18.71 5.87 -0.28
N ALA A 123 -20.05 5.89 -0.16
CA ALA A 123 -20.75 6.05 1.11
C ALA A 123 -20.65 4.82 2.02
N PHE A 124 -20.37 3.63 1.47
CA PHE A 124 -20.42 2.35 2.18
C PHE A 124 -19.66 2.38 3.52
N PRO A 125 -18.40 2.85 3.63
CA PRO A 125 -17.67 2.87 4.90
C PRO A 125 -18.29 3.81 5.95
N LEU A 126 -19.01 4.85 5.53
CA LEU A 126 -19.74 5.74 6.45
C LEU A 126 -20.99 5.06 7.00
N ARG A 127 -21.73 4.35 6.11
CA ARG A 127 -22.90 3.56 6.51
C ARG A 127 -22.54 2.46 7.50
N GLU A 128 -21.43 1.76 7.26
CA GLU A 128 -20.90 0.74 8.19
C GLU A 128 -20.45 1.36 9.52
N ALA A 129 -20.02 2.62 9.52
CA ALA A 129 -19.69 3.35 10.73
C ALA A 129 -20.92 3.85 11.50
N GLY A 130 -22.15 3.62 10.99
CA GLY A 130 -23.39 4.00 11.63
C GLY A 130 -24.02 5.30 11.15
N GLU A 131 -23.42 5.98 10.14
CA GLU A 131 -24.02 7.17 9.53
C GLU A 131 -25.27 6.76 8.73
N ARG A 132 -26.41 7.42 9.02
CA ARG A 132 -27.71 7.11 8.40
C ARG A 132 -28.36 8.33 7.76
N ASP A 133 -27.88 9.55 8.04
CA ASP A 133 -28.44 10.76 7.44
C ASP A 133 -28.08 10.86 5.96
N PRO A 134 -29.07 10.78 5.04
CA PRO A 134 -28.81 10.86 3.61
C PRO A 134 -28.17 12.18 3.16
N LYS A 135 -28.47 13.30 3.85
CA LYS A 135 -27.88 14.60 3.53
C LYS A 135 -26.40 14.63 3.86
N VAL A 136 -26.02 14.09 5.02
CA VAL A 136 -24.61 13.98 5.46
C VAL A 136 -23.84 13.08 4.51
N LEU A 137 -24.39 11.92 4.16
CA LEU A 137 -23.77 10.96 3.23
C LEU A 137 -23.51 11.62 1.87
N ARG A 138 -24.55 12.24 1.26
CA ARG A 138 -24.43 12.90 -0.05
C ARG A 138 -23.40 14.02 -0.03
N ALA A 139 -23.41 14.86 1.00
CA ALA A 139 -22.44 15.95 1.12
C ALA A 139 -20.99 15.45 1.17
N LYS A 140 -20.72 14.38 1.95
CA LYS A 140 -19.40 13.77 2.03
C LYS A 140 -18.99 13.06 0.74
N VAL A 141 -19.93 12.40 0.05
CA VAL A 141 -19.66 11.77 -1.23
C VAL A 141 -19.35 12.82 -2.30
N ALA A 142 -20.14 13.89 -2.38
CA ALA A 142 -19.90 14.99 -3.32
C ALA A 142 -18.50 15.62 -3.11
N GLU A 143 -18.11 15.88 -1.84
CA GLU A 143 -16.74 16.31 -1.53
C GLU A 143 -15.67 15.34 -2.04
N MET A 144 -15.89 14.03 -1.90
CA MET A 144 -14.94 13.04 -2.40
C MET A 144 -14.91 12.97 -3.92
N LEU A 145 -16.04 13.09 -4.59
CA LEU A 145 -16.12 13.09 -6.06
C LEU A 145 -15.41 14.31 -6.65
N ASP A 146 -15.56 15.50 -6.05
CA ASP A 146 -14.80 16.69 -6.42
C ASP A 146 -13.28 16.41 -6.30
N VAL A 147 -12.83 15.91 -5.17
CA VAL A 147 -11.42 15.56 -4.95
C VAL A 147 -10.88 14.55 -5.96
N MET A 148 -11.73 13.62 -6.40
CA MET A 148 -11.40 12.57 -7.37
C MET A 148 -11.56 13.02 -8.83
N GLU A 149 -12.04 14.25 -9.09
CA GLU A 149 -12.37 14.73 -10.44
C GLU A 149 -13.42 13.81 -11.12
N MET A 150 -14.50 13.51 -10.38
CA MET A 150 -15.56 12.58 -10.79
C MET A 150 -16.97 13.10 -10.52
N GLU A 151 -17.15 14.42 -10.49
CA GLU A 151 -18.46 15.03 -10.32
C GLU A 151 -19.42 14.58 -11.43
N GLY A 152 -20.71 14.40 -11.07
CA GLY A 152 -21.74 13.94 -11.98
C GLY A 152 -21.67 12.46 -12.34
N GLN A 153 -20.87 11.66 -11.60
CA GLN A 153 -20.78 10.21 -11.82
C GLN A 153 -21.47 9.39 -10.72
N GLU A 154 -22.23 10.03 -9.82
CA GLU A 154 -22.81 9.46 -8.61
C GLU A 154 -23.65 8.22 -8.86
N ASP A 155 -24.52 8.29 -9.89
CA ASP A 155 -25.51 7.26 -10.21
C ASP A 155 -24.97 6.13 -11.10
N LYS A 156 -23.73 6.23 -11.57
CA LYS A 156 -23.14 5.21 -12.45
C LYS A 156 -22.86 3.91 -11.70
N MET A 157 -23.09 2.81 -12.40
CA MET A 157 -22.68 1.48 -11.94
C MET A 157 -21.22 1.20 -12.30
N PRO A 158 -20.50 0.39 -11.52
CA PRO A 158 -19.09 0.07 -11.78
C PRO A 158 -18.81 -0.46 -13.19
N GLU A 159 -19.74 -1.22 -13.78
CA GLU A 159 -19.59 -1.76 -15.15
C GLU A 159 -19.42 -0.68 -16.22
N SER A 160 -20.04 0.49 -16.01
CA SER A 160 -19.97 1.64 -16.94
C SER A 160 -18.72 2.52 -16.75
N LEU A 161 -17.85 2.20 -15.78
CA LEU A 161 -16.65 2.98 -15.48
C LEU A 161 -15.41 2.43 -16.21
N SER A 162 -14.55 3.35 -16.69
CA SER A 162 -13.20 2.98 -17.13
C SER A 162 -12.34 2.45 -15.99
N GLY A 163 -11.23 1.78 -16.29
CA GLY A 163 -10.29 1.28 -15.27
C GLY A 163 -9.78 2.37 -14.32
N GLY A 164 -9.43 3.53 -14.86
CA GLY A 164 -9.01 4.69 -14.07
C GLY A 164 -10.12 5.23 -13.17
N MET A 165 -11.36 5.32 -13.68
CA MET A 165 -12.52 5.72 -12.86
C MET A 165 -12.79 4.73 -11.73
N LYS A 166 -12.70 3.43 -11.98
CA LYS A 166 -12.82 2.40 -10.91
C LYS A 166 -11.78 2.59 -9.81
N LYS A 167 -10.53 2.91 -10.18
CA LYS A 167 -9.47 3.22 -9.21
C LYS A 167 -9.79 4.47 -8.40
N ARG A 168 -10.28 5.54 -9.02
CA ARG A 168 -10.67 6.79 -8.35
C ARG A 168 -11.82 6.56 -7.36
N VAL A 169 -12.85 5.80 -7.72
CA VAL A 169 -13.96 5.42 -6.81
C VAL A 169 -13.46 4.57 -5.65
N GLY A 170 -12.62 3.56 -5.93
CA GLY A 170 -12.00 2.74 -4.89
C GLY A 170 -11.14 3.56 -3.94
N LEU A 171 -10.43 4.55 -4.46
CA LEU A 171 -9.62 5.49 -3.68
C LEU A 171 -10.51 6.39 -2.81
N ALA A 172 -11.57 7.01 -3.39
CA ALA A 172 -12.55 7.78 -2.64
C ALA A 172 -13.12 6.98 -1.47
N ARG A 173 -13.55 5.74 -1.72
CA ARG A 173 -14.07 4.83 -0.70
C ARG A 173 -13.05 4.54 0.39
N SER A 174 -11.77 4.36 0.03
CA SER A 174 -10.71 4.05 1.00
C SER A 174 -10.41 5.20 1.96
N ILE A 175 -10.65 6.46 1.53
CA ILE A 175 -10.28 7.65 2.30
C ILE A 175 -11.45 8.46 2.86
N ILE A 176 -12.70 8.14 2.53
CA ILE A 176 -13.87 8.93 2.95
C ILE A 176 -13.99 9.09 4.46
N ARG A 177 -13.47 8.13 5.22
CA ARG A 177 -13.42 8.17 6.69
C ARG A 177 -12.19 8.90 7.24
N ARG A 178 -11.37 9.52 6.38
CA ARG A 178 -10.12 10.21 6.78
C ARG A 178 -9.18 9.30 7.59
N PRO A 179 -8.76 8.14 7.06
CA PRO A 179 -7.85 7.27 7.77
C PRO A 179 -6.48 7.92 8.00
N SER A 180 -5.75 7.49 9.02
CA SER A 180 -4.38 7.94 9.28
C SER A 180 -3.35 7.38 8.30
N CYS A 181 -3.67 6.23 7.70
CA CYS A 181 -2.80 5.54 6.73
C CYS A 181 -3.63 4.97 5.58
N VAL A 182 -3.08 4.96 4.37
CA VAL A 182 -3.67 4.27 3.21
C VAL A 182 -2.66 3.30 2.63
N LEU A 183 -3.11 2.07 2.41
CA LEU A 183 -2.35 1.03 1.75
C LEU A 183 -2.86 0.87 0.31
N TYR A 184 -1.95 0.91 -0.65
CA TYR A 184 -2.25 0.80 -2.07
C TYR A 184 -1.61 -0.48 -2.61
N ASP A 185 -2.43 -1.41 -3.10
CA ASP A 185 -1.96 -2.64 -3.76
C ASP A 185 -2.05 -2.46 -5.27
N GLU A 186 -0.91 -2.24 -5.93
CA GLU A 186 -0.78 -2.05 -7.39
C GLU A 186 -1.78 -1.00 -7.94
N PRO A 187 -1.74 0.27 -7.48
CA PRO A 187 -2.77 1.27 -7.80
C PRO A 187 -2.89 1.58 -9.29
N THR A 188 -1.80 1.48 -10.04
CA THR A 188 -1.72 1.80 -11.47
C THR A 188 -1.75 0.58 -12.39
N SER A 189 -1.83 -0.62 -11.82
CA SER A 189 -1.83 -1.86 -12.61
C SER A 189 -3.02 -1.92 -13.58
N GLY A 190 -2.74 -2.30 -14.84
CA GLY A 190 -3.73 -2.43 -15.89
C GLY A 190 -4.23 -1.12 -16.49
N LEU A 191 -3.59 0.02 -16.18
CA LEU A 191 -3.88 1.32 -16.75
C LEU A 191 -2.85 1.69 -17.82
N ASP A 192 -3.27 2.51 -18.79
CA ASP A 192 -2.32 3.14 -19.70
C ASP A 192 -1.43 4.16 -18.99
N PRO A 193 -0.26 4.53 -19.55
CA PRO A 193 0.70 5.40 -18.87
C PRO A 193 0.17 6.77 -18.48
N VAL A 194 -0.78 7.35 -19.24
CA VAL A 194 -1.34 8.68 -18.96
C VAL A 194 -2.29 8.62 -17.77
N VAL A 195 -3.16 7.62 -17.73
CA VAL A 195 -4.08 7.38 -16.63
C VAL A 195 -3.31 6.98 -15.37
N ALA A 196 -2.27 6.14 -15.49
CA ALA A 196 -1.39 5.77 -14.39
C ALA A 196 -0.74 7.00 -13.73
N ASP A 197 -0.19 7.91 -14.54
CA ASP A 197 0.39 9.18 -14.07
C ASP A 197 -0.66 10.05 -13.33
N SER A 198 -1.89 10.12 -13.85
CA SER A 198 -3.00 10.82 -13.19
C SER A 198 -3.31 10.23 -11.80
N ILE A 199 -3.31 8.90 -11.65
CA ILE A 199 -3.52 8.24 -10.35
C ILE A 199 -2.34 8.52 -9.40
N ASN A 200 -1.10 8.49 -9.89
CA ASN A 200 0.08 8.80 -9.08
C ASN A 200 0.01 10.24 -8.53
N ARG A 201 -0.32 11.22 -9.38
CA ARG A 201 -0.52 12.61 -8.95
C ARG A 201 -1.65 12.74 -7.93
N LEU A 202 -2.74 12.00 -8.13
CA LEU A 202 -3.85 11.99 -7.19
C LEU A 202 -3.41 11.44 -5.82
N ILE A 203 -2.68 10.33 -5.77
CA ILE A 203 -2.12 9.78 -4.52
C ILE A 203 -1.26 10.82 -3.79
N ARG A 204 -0.36 11.52 -4.51
CA ARG A 204 0.47 12.59 -3.93
C ARG A 204 -0.36 13.76 -3.40
N ARG A 205 -1.35 14.24 -4.18
CA ARG A 205 -2.25 15.32 -3.74
C ARG A 205 -3.03 14.95 -2.48
N LEU A 206 -3.51 13.71 -2.39
CA LEU A 206 -4.25 13.24 -1.23
C LEU A 206 -3.37 13.16 0.02
N GLN A 207 -2.15 12.63 -0.12
CA GLN A 207 -1.18 12.59 0.96
C GLN A 207 -0.88 13.99 1.49
N GLN A 208 -0.61 14.97 0.59
CA GLN A 208 -0.33 16.35 0.97
C GLN A 208 -1.55 17.07 1.57
N ARG A 209 -2.74 16.88 0.97
CA ARG A 209 -3.99 17.56 1.40
C ARG A 209 -4.46 17.09 2.77
N PHE A 210 -4.30 15.78 3.07
CA PHE A 210 -4.86 15.18 4.27
C PHE A 210 -3.80 14.73 5.29
N GLY A 211 -2.52 14.90 5.00
CA GLY A 211 -1.43 14.49 5.89
C GLY A 211 -1.37 12.99 6.18
N MET A 212 -1.93 12.15 5.28
CA MET A 212 -2.02 10.71 5.49
C MET A 212 -0.67 10.02 5.25
N THR A 213 -0.38 9.00 6.03
CA THR A 213 0.70 8.07 5.71
C THR A 213 0.28 7.17 4.57
N SER A 214 1.19 6.84 3.67
CA SER A 214 0.91 6.01 2.49
C SER A 214 1.91 4.87 2.36
N VAL A 215 1.42 3.66 2.11
CA VAL A 215 2.26 2.52 1.70
C VAL A 215 1.78 2.05 0.34
N VAL A 216 2.62 2.18 -0.67
CA VAL A 216 2.32 1.83 -2.07
C VAL A 216 3.10 0.58 -2.44
N VAL A 217 2.40 -0.50 -2.71
CA VAL A 217 3.02 -1.71 -3.26
C VAL A 217 2.89 -1.68 -4.78
N THR A 218 4.01 -1.79 -5.48
CA THR A 218 4.00 -1.82 -6.95
C THR A 218 5.23 -2.53 -7.52
N HIS A 219 5.11 -3.00 -8.76
CA HIS A 219 6.24 -3.43 -9.58
C HIS A 219 6.60 -2.38 -10.64
N ASP A 220 5.80 -1.32 -10.76
CA ASP A 220 6.06 -0.20 -11.68
C ASP A 220 7.01 0.81 -11.04
N MET A 221 8.24 0.86 -11.57
CA MET A 221 9.29 1.73 -11.07
C MET A 221 8.95 3.21 -11.24
N LYS A 222 8.32 3.58 -12.37
CA LYS A 222 7.92 4.96 -12.61
C LYS A 222 6.94 5.42 -11.53
N SER A 223 5.90 4.65 -11.27
CA SER A 223 4.94 4.94 -10.21
C SER A 223 5.61 5.04 -8.84
N ALA A 224 6.54 4.13 -8.52
CA ALA A 224 7.27 4.18 -7.25
C ALA A 224 8.07 5.48 -7.11
N PHE A 225 8.80 5.90 -8.15
CA PHE A 225 9.57 7.15 -8.14
C PHE A 225 8.69 8.41 -8.08
N ASP A 226 7.52 8.38 -8.72
CA ASP A 226 6.60 9.52 -8.77
C ASP A 226 5.92 9.77 -7.41
N VAL A 227 5.63 8.72 -6.63
CA VAL A 227 4.82 8.86 -5.42
C VAL A 227 5.60 8.81 -4.11
N ALA A 228 6.76 8.13 -4.06
CA ALA A 228 7.42 7.79 -2.81
C ALA A 228 8.38 8.86 -2.29
N ASP A 229 8.38 9.04 -0.97
CA ASP A 229 9.44 9.74 -0.24
C ASP A 229 10.62 8.79 0.00
N ARG A 230 10.31 7.49 0.22
CA ARG A 230 11.28 6.42 0.43
C ARG A 230 10.82 5.14 -0.26
N ILE A 231 11.77 4.31 -0.68
CA ILE A 231 11.55 3.07 -1.39
C ILE A 231 12.18 1.90 -0.63
N ALA A 232 11.40 0.85 -0.41
CA ALA A 232 11.87 -0.43 0.12
C ALA A 232 11.82 -1.49 -0.98
N TYR A 233 12.96 -2.12 -1.29
CA TYR A 233 12.99 -3.21 -2.27
C TYR A 233 12.86 -4.56 -1.56
N LEU A 234 11.75 -5.24 -1.80
CA LEU A 234 11.47 -6.58 -1.32
C LEU A 234 12.04 -7.61 -2.30
N HIS A 235 13.10 -8.28 -1.89
CA HIS A 235 13.76 -9.33 -2.66
C HIS A 235 13.85 -10.61 -1.84
N GLU A 236 13.45 -11.73 -2.40
CA GLU A 236 13.45 -13.07 -1.76
C GLU A 236 12.90 -13.11 -0.33
N GLY A 237 11.82 -12.36 -0.09
CA GLY A 237 11.15 -12.32 1.21
C GLY A 237 11.87 -11.49 2.29
N ARG A 238 12.82 -10.62 1.92
CA ARG A 238 13.55 -9.70 2.80
C ARG A 238 13.53 -8.29 2.23
N ILE A 239 13.64 -7.28 3.08
CA ILE A 239 13.94 -5.91 2.62
C ILE A 239 15.43 -5.88 2.28
N TYR A 240 15.73 -5.84 0.98
CA TYR A 240 17.09 -5.85 0.46
C TYR A 240 17.68 -4.45 0.38
N PHE A 241 16.85 -3.46 0.08
CA PHE A 241 17.19 -2.04 0.04
C PHE A 241 16.09 -1.23 0.72
N ASN A 242 16.49 -0.15 1.39
CA ASN A 242 15.58 0.80 2.02
C ASN A 242 16.22 2.20 2.00
N GLY A 243 15.75 3.10 1.14
CA GLY A 243 16.37 4.41 0.96
C GLY A 243 15.55 5.30 0.03
N THR A 244 16.13 6.44 -0.38
CA THR A 244 15.48 7.38 -1.32
C THR A 244 15.53 6.85 -2.76
N ALA A 245 14.67 7.42 -3.64
CA ALA A 245 14.68 7.14 -5.07
C ALA A 245 16.08 7.37 -5.70
N ASN A 246 16.75 8.46 -5.33
CA ASN A 246 18.10 8.76 -5.83
C ASN A 246 19.13 7.71 -5.39
N GLN A 247 19.09 7.27 -4.13
CA GLN A 247 19.97 6.21 -3.64
C GLN A 247 19.74 4.89 -4.37
N LEU A 248 18.49 4.56 -4.67
CA LEU A 248 18.17 3.36 -5.43
C LEU A 248 18.71 3.44 -6.87
N GLN A 249 18.51 4.56 -7.56
CA GLN A 249 18.95 4.78 -8.93
C GLN A 249 20.47 4.81 -9.07
N GLN A 250 21.19 5.33 -8.07
CA GLN A 250 22.64 5.41 -8.05
C GLN A 250 23.32 4.13 -7.50
N SER A 251 22.53 3.15 -7.07
CA SER A 251 23.09 1.90 -6.57
C SER A 251 23.86 1.16 -7.65
N THR A 252 25.06 0.73 -7.32
CA THR A 252 25.89 -0.14 -8.19
C THR A 252 25.72 -1.62 -7.89
N ASP A 253 24.84 -1.96 -6.95
CA ASP A 253 24.56 -3.33 -6.57
C ASP A 253 23.92 -4.10 -7.74
N PRO A 254 24.50 -5.25 -8.15
CA PRO A 254 24.02 -6.00 -9.32
C PRO A 254 22.56 -6.45 -9.22
N ILE A 255 22.10 -6.83 -8.01
CA ILE A 255 20.70 -7.28 -7.79
C ILE A 255 19.73 -6.12 -8.01
N ILE A 256 20.08 -4.94 -7.50
CA ILE A 256 19.29 -3.72 -7.69
C ILE A 256 19.30 -3.31 -9.18
N GLN A 257 20.47 -3.30 -9.81
CA GLN A 257 20.60 -2.94 -11.22
C GLN A 257 19.84 -3.89 -12.14
N ASP A 258 19.91 -5.20 -11.91
CA ASP A 258 19.14 -6.18 -12.67
C ASP A 258 17.64 -5.97 -12.52
N PHE A 259 17.18 -5.62 -11.32
CA PHE A 259 15.78 -5.31 -11.06
C PHE A 259 15.35 -4.02 -11.79
N LEU A 260 16.13 -2.94 -11.71
CA LEU A 260 15.83 -1.66 -12.36
C LEU A 260 15.82 -1.77 -13.90
N LEU A 261 16.70 -2.60 -14.46
CA LEU A 261 16.81 -2.84 -15.90
C LEU A 261 15.85 -3.92 -16.42
N GLY A 262 15.02 -4.51 -15.55
CA GLY A 262 14.11 -5.60 -15.92
C GLY A 262 14.84 -6.87 -16.40
N ARG A 263 16.09 -7.08 -15.98
CA ARG A 263 16.86 -8.27 -16.36
C ARG A 263 16.49 -9.45 -15.45
N SER A 264 16.28 -10.63 -16.06
CA SER A 264 16.22 -11.87 -15.30
C SER A 264 17.64 -12.28 -14.93
N ASN A 265 17.95 -12.47 -13.63
CA ASN A 265 19.18 -13.15 -13.26
C ASN A 265 19.15 -14.54 -13.90
N GLY A 266 20.09 -14.82 -14.80
CA GLY A 266 20.15 -16.07 -15.58
C GLY A 266 20.51 -17.32 -14.75
N ARG A 267 19.91 -17.47 -13.58
CA ARG A 267 19.79 -18.76 -12.88
C ARG A 267 18.39 -19.27 -13.17
N GLY A 268 18.34 -20.24 -14.09
CA GLY A 268 17.13 -20.80 -14.66
C GLY A 268 16.04 -21.13 -13.64
N ASP A 269 14.83 -20.94 -14.10
CA ASP A 269 13.61 -21.47 -13.50
C ASP A 269 13.66 -22.99 -13.40
#